data_2e475df373a27d23d3cf0c01058c6212
#
_entry.id   2e475df373a27d23d3cf0c01058c6212
#
_cell.length_a   1.000
_cell.length_b   1.000
_cell.length_c   1.000
_cell.angle_alpha   90.00
_cell.angle_beta   90.00
_cell.angle_gamma   90.00
#
_symmetry.space_group_name_H-M   'P 1'
#
loop_
_entity.id
_entity.type
_entity.pdbx_description
1 polymer ?
#
loop_
_entity_poly.entity_id
_entity_poly.type
_entity_poly.pdbx_seq_one_letter_code
_entity_poly.pdbx_strand_id
1 'polypeptide(L)'
;MSRHRKPARGLADRLVTAGLELVLTAGALVLLFVVYQAYVTDWFADQRQDQVAEDLRDEWQDGPPAEPALGEAFLFLHIPRFGDDWNRAVLEGVDPDELSTGPGHYPDSALPGEIGNFALAGHRVGLGSPFLDNDKLGPGDPVVVETADTWFVYRVTGSEIVDPTDTSVVDYPLAGEREGAWLTMTTCHPKFSNRERLVTHALLDSAVAKADEPQGPALLAAGE
;
A
#
# COMPACT_ATOMS: atom_id res chain seq x y z
N MET A 1 71.54 -3.61 12.88
CA MET A 1 70.15 -3.58 12.38
C MET A 1 69.47 -4.88 12.79
N SER A 2 68.74 -4.89 13.91
CA SER A 2 68.05 -6.09 14.41
C SER A 2 66.70 -6.23 13.74
N ARG A 3 66.51 -7.28 12.93
CA ARG A 3 65.21 -7.62 12.34
C ARG A 3 64.35 -8.34 13.40
N HIS A 4 63.38 -7.64 13.96
CA HIS A 4 62.35 -8.26 14.78
C HIS A 4 61.51 -9.22 13.90
N ARG A 5 61.76 -10.53 14.04
CA ARG A 5 60.87 -11.57 13.53
C ARG A 5 59.56 -11.53 14.32
N LYS A 6 58.43 -11.20 13.67
CA LYS A 6 57.11 -11.35 14.27
C LYS A 6 56.91 -12.83 14.63
N PRO A 7 56.42 -13.16 15.83
CA PRO A 7 56.11 -14.55 16.19
C PRO A 7 55.06 -15.14 15.22
N ALA A 8 55.27 -16.39 14.79
CA ALA A 8 54.30 -17.10 13.99
C ALA A 8 53.03 -17.33 14.81
N ARG A 9 51.88 -16.85 14.32
CA ARG A 9 50.57 -17.09 14.96
C ARG A 9 50.32 -18.58 15.04
N GLY A 10 49.96 -19.05 16.25
CA GLY A 10 49.66 -20.46 16.52
C GLY A 10 48.39 -20.92 15.73
N LEU A 11 48.22 -22.23 15.59
CA LEU A 11 47.03 -22.80 14.91
C LEU A 11 45.73 -22.32 15.58
N ALA A 12 45.72 -22.24 16.89
CA ALA A 12 44.57 -21.74 17.67
C ALA A 12 44.21 -20.29 17.32
N ASP A 13 45.20 -19.39 17.19
CA ASP A 13 44.95 -17.98 16.83
C ASP A 13 44.39 -17.88 15.40
N ARG A 14 44.84 -18.73 14.48
CA ARG A 14 44.31 -18.77 13.09
C ARG A 14 42.88 -19.25 13.05
N LEU A 15 42.51 -20.26 13.85
CA LEU A 15 41.16 -20.80 13.92
C LEU A 15 40.20 -19.76 14.56
N VAL A 16 40.64 -19.07 15.62
CA VAL A 16 39.85 -18.00 16.24
C VAL A 16 39.65 -16.84 15.28
N THR A 17 40.70 -16.42 14.57
CA THR A 17 40.60 -15.32 13.57
C THR A 17 39.65 -15.72 12.43
N ALA A 18 39.78 -16.92 11.88
CA ALA A 18 38.88 -17.42 10.83
C ALA A 18 37.42 -17.52 11.30
N GLY A 19 37.20 -17.95 12.55
CA GLY A 19 35.85 -17.97 13.15
C GLY A 19 35.26 -16.56 13.30
N LEU A 20 36.05 -15.59 13.74
CA LEU A 20 35.64 -14.19 13.83
C LEU A 20 35.34 -13.58 12.45
N GLU A 21 36.17 -13.85 11.44
CA GLU A 21 35.95 -13.39 10.08
C GLU A 21 34.65 -13.98 9.49
N LEU A 22 34.40 -15.28 9.75
CA LEU A 22 33.16 -15.94 9.31
C LEU A 22 31.91 -15.32 9.95
N VAL A 23 31.95 -15.06 11.25
CA VAL A 23 30.84 -14.40 11.99
C VAL A 23 30.62 -12.98 11.48
N LEU A 24 31.67 -12.21 11.26
CA LEU A 24 31.58 -10.85 10.70
C LEU A 24 31.02 -10.86 9.28
N THR A 25 31.48 -11.78 8.44
CA THR A 25 30.96 -11.91 7.08
C THR A 25 29.50 -12.32 7.08
N ALA A 26 29.11 -13.30 7.88
CA ALA A 26 27.71 -13.71 8.03
C ALA A 26 26.82 -12.54 8.54
N GLY A 27 27.31 -11.81 9.54
CA GLY A 27 26.62 -10.61 10.05
C GLY A 27 26.46 -9.52 8.99
N ALA A 28 27.49 -9.26 8.20
CA ALA A 28 27.44 -8.31 7.10
C ALA A 28 26.45 -8.75 6.01
N LEU A 29 26.43 -10.04 5.65
CA LEU A 29 25.47 -10.58 4.67
C LEU A 29 24.01 -10.47 5.16
N VAL A 30 23.76 -10.77 6.43
CA VAL A 30 22.43 -10.60 7.03
C VAL A 30 22.02 -9.12 7.02
N LEU A 31 22.91 -8.22 7.39
CA LEU A 31 22.64 -6.78 7.36
C LEU A 31 22.33 -6.30 5.93
N LEU A 32 23.14 -6.72 4.94
CA LEU A 32 22.89 -6.38 3.53
C LEU A 32 21.56 -6.95 3.04
N PHE A 33 21.20 -8.15 3.47
CA PHE A 33 19.92 -8.78 3.13
C PHE A 33 18.74 -7.99 3.73
N VAL A 34 18.87 -7.55 4.99
CA VAL A 34 17.83 -6.72 5.65
C VAL A 34 17.68 -5.38 4.93
N VAL A 35 18.80 -4.72 4.59
CA VAL A 35 18.79 -3.48 3.81
C VAL A 35 18.15 -3.70 2.43
N TYR A 36 18.51 -4.78 1.75
CA TYR A 36 17.90 -5.15 0.47
C TYR A 36 16.38 -5.31 0.59
N GLN A 37 15.91 -6.07 1.57
CA GLN A 37 14.47 -6.29 1.78
C GLN A 37 13.72 -5.01 2.18
N ALA A 38 14.37 -4.09 2.89
CA ALA A 38 13.73 -2.88 3.38
C ALA A 38 13.68 -1.74 2.35
N TYR A 39 14.63 -1.69 1.41
CA TYR A 39 14.75 -0.54 0.51
C TYR A 39 14.65 -0.91 -0.97
N VAL A 40 15.20 -2.06 -1.37
CA VAL A 40 15.26 -2.41 -2.79
C VAL A 40 13.92 -2.95 -3.30
N THR A 41 13.20 -3.70 -2.46
CA THR A 41 11.86 -4.21 -2.82
C THR A 41 10.84 -3.09 -2.95
N ASP A 42 10.89 -2.10 -2.06
CA ASP A 42 9.97 -0.95 -2.11
C ASP A 42 10.31 -0.06 -3.32
N TRP A 43 11.59 0.19 -3.61
CA TRP A 43 12.00 0.95 -4.79
C TRP A 43 11.50 0.34 -6.11
N PHE A 44 11.57 -1.00 -6.26
CA PHE A 44 11.03 -1.68 -7.43
C PHE A 44 9.49 -1.64 -7.49
N ALA A 45 8.82 -1.65 -6.34
CA ALA A 45 7.37 -1.52 -6.28
C ALA A 45 6.94 -0.09 -6.67
N ASP A 46 7.64 0.94 -6.17
CA ASP A 46 7.37 2.32 -6.54
C ASP A 46 7.58 2.55 -8.04
N GLN A 47 8.66 2.02 -8.64
CA GLN A 47 8.85 2.13 -10.10
C GLN A 47 7.72 1.47 -10.91
N ARG A 48 7.19 0.33 -10.44
CA ARG A 48 6.04 -0.31 -11.10
C ARG A 48 4.79 0.53 -10.95
N GLN A 49 4.56 1.10 -9.75
CA GLN A 49 3.45 2.01 -9.51
C GLN A 49 3.53 3.26 -10.41
N ASP A 50 4.71 3.86 -10.54
CA ASP A 50 4.90 5.03 -11.43
C ASP A 50 4.56 4.68 -12.88
N GLN A 51 5.02 3.52 -13.38
CA GLN A 51 4.73 3.08 -14.74
C GLN A 51 3.22 2.81 -14.94
N VAL A 52 2.60 2.07 -14.03
CA VAL A 52 1.15 1.79 -14.07
C VAL A 52 0.34 3.08 -13.97
N ALA A 53 0.80 4.05 -13.17
CA ALA A 53 0.16 5.35 -13.04
C ALA A 53 0.26 6.20 -14.33
N GLU A 54 1.40 6.14 -15.03
CA GLU A 54 1.56 6.79 -16.34
C GLU A 54 0.66 6.13 -17.39
N ASP A 55 0.69 4.81 -17.49
CA ASP A 55 -0.13 4.03 -18.44
C ASP A 55 -1.63 4.34 -18.24
N LEU A 56 -2.12 4.35 -17.00
CA LEU A 56 -3.51 4.69 -16.67
C LEU A 56 -3.88 6.13 -17.06
N ARG A 57 -2.99 7.11 -16.81
CA ARG A 57 -3.24 8.51 -17.20
C ARG A 57 -3.29 8.68 -18.71
N ASP A 58 -2.46 7.93 -19.44
CA ASP A 58 -2.46 7.93 -20.90
C ASP A 58 -3.73 7.30 -21.45
N GLU A 59 -4.18 6.18 -20.89
CA GLU A 59 -5.44 5.54 -21.25
C GLU A 59 -6.65 6.47 -21.06
N TRP A 60 -6.67 7.24 -19.97
CA TRP A 60 -7.74 8.19 -19.70
C TRP A 60 -7.84 9.34 -20.71
N GLN A 61 -6.81 9.59 -21.51
CA GLN A 61 -6.88 10.56 -22.61
C GLN A 61 -7.79 10.09 -23.75
N ASP A 62 -7.93 8.77 -23.91
CA ASP A 62 -8.81 8.16 -24.89
C ASP A 62 -10.25 7.93 -24.35
N GLY A 63 -10.49 8.23 -23.08
CA GLY A 63 -11.77 8.11 -22.38
C GLY A 63 -11.74 7.11 -21.23
N PRO A 64 -12.77 7.10 -20.38
CA PRO A 64 -12.84 6.16 -19.28
C PRO A 64 -12.95 4.72 -19.77
N PRO A 65 -12.27 3.74 -19.14
CA PRO A 65 -12.46 2.33 -19.42
C PRO A 65 -13.92 1.91 -19.15
N ALA A 66 -14.46 1.00 -19.94
CA ALA A 66 -15.87 0.59 -19.82
C ALA A 66 -16.13 -0.21 -18.52
N GLU A 67 -15.19 -1.06 -18.15
CA GLU A 67 -15.19 -1.86 -16.91
C GLU A 67 -13.73 -2.14 -16.52
N PRO A 68 -13.40 -2.25 -15.20
CA PRO A 68 -12.05 -2.63 -14.78
C PRO A 68 -11.71 -4.04 -15.26
N ALA A 69 -10.53 -4.21 -15.85
CA ALA A 69 -10.04 -5.51 -16.25
C ALA A 69 -9.05 -6.07 -15.21
N LEU A 70 -9.14 -7.36 -14.93
CA LEU A 70 -8.30 -8.03 -13.94
C LEU A 70 -6.81 -7.78 -14.22
N GLY A 71 -6.08 -7.32 -13.23
CA GLY A 71 -4.66 -6.99 -13.30
C GLY A 71 -4.35 -5.60 -13.87
N GLU A 72 -5.34 -4.87 -14.36
CA GLU A 72 -5.18 -3.51 -14.88
C GLU A 72 -5.54 -2.47 -13.83
N ALA A 73 -4.85 -1.33 -13.84
CA ALA A 73 -5.22 -0.20 -13.00
C ALA A 73 -6.38 0.55 -13.60
N PHE A 74 -7.29 1.08 -12.78
CA PHE A 74 -8.49 1.76 -13.27
C PHE A 74 -8.84 3.04 -12.50
N LEU A 75 -8.19 3.31 -11.36
CA LEU A 75 -8.38 4.51 -10.56
C LEU A 75 -7.14 4.86 -9.75
N PHE A 76 -7.12 6.07 -9.17
CA PHE A 76 -6.15 6.47 -8.17
C PHE A 76 -6.81 6.62 -6.80
N LEU A 77 -6.07 6.23 -5.77
CA LEU A 77 -6.40 6.45 -4.38
C LEU A 77 -5.47 7.53 -3.81
N HIS A 78 -6.03 8.59 -3.25
CA HIS A 78 -5.32 9.67 -2.59
C HIS A 78 -5.71 9.71 -1.11
N ILE A 79 -4.71 9.69 -0.22
CA ILE A 79 -4.92 9.76 1.23
C ILE A 79 -4.03 10.87 1.81
N PRO A 80 -4.53 12.11 1.96
CA PRO A 80 -3.74 13.24 2.45
C PRO A 80 -3.08 13.00 3.81
N ARG A 81 -3.68 12.15 4.64
CA ARG A 81 -3.10 11.77 5.94
C ARG A 81 -1.79 11.01 5.83
N PHE A 82 -1.49 10.38 4.67
CA PHE A 82 -0.24 9.65 4.43
C PHE A 82 0.86 10.55 3.86
N GLY A 83 0.49 11.71 3.34
CA GLY A 83 1.35 12.73 2.74
C GLY A 83 0.58 13.55 1.71
N ASP A 84 0.97 14.80 1.51
CA ASP A 84 0.24 15.73 0.63
C ASP A 84 0.18 15.24 -0.82
N ASP A 85 1.27 14.63 -1.31
CA ASP A 85 1.37 14.07 -2.67
C ASP A 85 1.10 12.55 -2.72
N TRP A 86 0.65 11.95 -1.61
CA TRP A 86 0.47 10.50 -1.58
C TRP A 86 -0.69 10.08 -2.47
N ASN A 87 -0.38 9.32 -3.51
CA ASN A 87 -1.36 8.66 -4.36
C ASN A 87 -0.85 7.29 -4.81
N ARG A 88 -1.78 6.39 -5.14
CA ARG A 88 -1.48 5.06 -5.70
C ARG A 88 -2.51 4.69 -6.74
N ALA A 89 -2.04 4.18 -7.88
CA ALA A 89 -2.90 3.50 -8.83
C ALA A 89 -3.43 2.20 -8.19
N VAL A 90 -4.72 1.95 -8.34
CA VAL A 90 -5.40 0.77 -7.81
C VAL A 90 -5.71 -0.17 -8.96
N LEU A 91 -5.34 -1.43 -8.80
CA LEU A 91 -5.56 -2.48 -9.79
C LEU A 91 -6.86 -3.23 -9.50
N GLU A 92 -7.46 -3.77 -10.53
CA GLU A 92 -8.54 -4.75 -10.36
C GLU A 92 -7.95 -6.11 -9.98
N GLY A 93 -8.39 -6.68 -8.85
CA GLY A 93 -7.86 -7.94 -8.31
C GLY A 93 -7.05 -7.78 -7.03
N VAL A 94 -7.00 -8.86 -6.26
CA VAL A 94 -6.32 -8.92 -4.95
C VAL A 94 -5.37 -10.11 -4.84
N ASP A 95 -5.00 -10.72 -5.96
CA ASP A 95 -4.02 -11.78 -5.99
C ASP A 95 -2.59 -11.24 -5.74
N PRO A 96 -1.61 -12.10 -5.43
CA PRO A 96 -0.25 -11.66 -5.11
C PRO A 96 0.41 -10.81 -6.20
N ASP A 97 0.06 -11.01 -7.47
CA ASP A 97 0.66 -10.27 -8.59
C ASP A 97 0.17 -8.81 -8.58
N GLU A 98 -1.14 -8.56 -8.44
CA GLU A 98 -1.72 -7.22 -8.33
C GLU A 98 -1.21 -6.51 -7.07
N LEU A 99 -1.31 -7.18 -5.91
CA LEU A 99 -0.87 -6.62 -4.64
C LEU A 99 0.64 -6.34 -4.58
N SER A 100 1.45 -7.02 -5.42
CA SER A 100 2.87 -6.72 -5.54
C SER A 100 3.16 -5.40 -6.26
N THR A 101 2.16 -4.88 -6.96
CA THR A 101 2.23 -3.62 -7.73
C THR A 101 1.62 -2.47 -6.95
N GLY A 102 0.47 -2.68 -6.28
CA GLY A 102 -0.20 -1.62 -5.54
C GLY A 102 -1.40 -2.10 -4.74
N PRO A 103 -2.28 -1.19 -4.29
CA PRO A 103 -3.57 -1.56 -3.76
C PRO A 103 -4.40 -2.27 -4.84
N GLY A 104 -5.16 -3.28 -4.42
CA GLY A 104 -6.05 -4.04 -5.29
C GLY A 104 -7.51 -3.89 -4.87
N HIS A 105 -8.39 -3.85 -5.84
CA HIS A 105 -9.84 -3.89 -5.65
C HIS A 105 -10.33 -5.34 -5.59
N TYR A 106 -11.25 -5.64 -4.69
CA TYR A 106 -11.93 -6.94 -4.65
C TYR A 106 -12.95 -7.01 -5.78
N PRO A 107 -12.78 -7.86 -6.80
CA PRO A 107 -13.59 -7.83 -8.04
C PRO A 107 -15.09 -7.98 -7.84
N ASP A 108 -15.51 -8.69 -6.79
CA ASP A 108 -16.93 -8.91 -6.46
C ASP A 108 -17.52 -7.81 -5.57
N SER A 109 -16.75 -6.76 -5.26
CA SER A 109 -17.21 -5.62 -4.47
C SER A 109 -17.72 -4.47 -5.35
N ALA A 110 -18.41 -3.49 -4.74
CA ALA A 110 -18.95 -2.36 -5.49
C ALA A 110 -17.86 -1.47 -6.09
N LEU A 111 -18.17 -0.75 -7.16
CA LEU A 111 -17.32 0.30 -7.72
C LEU A 111 -17.46 1.62 -6.91
N PRO A 112 -16.50 2.56 -7.06
CA PRO A 112 -16.55 3.84 -6.36
C PRO A 112 -17.87 4.59 -6.59
N GLY A 113 -18.48 5.06 -5.50
CA GLY A 113 -19.72 5.83 -5.54
C GLY A 113 -21.02 5.01 -5.63
N GLU A 114 -20.94 3.73 -5.92
CA GLU A 114 -22.11 2.86 -5.92
C GLU A 114 -22.61 2.55 -4.51
N ILE A 115 -23.91 2.33 -4.37
CA ILE A 115 -24.47 1.76 -3.13
C ILE A 115 -23.95 0.35 -2.98
N GLY A 116 -23.12 0.15 -1.95
CA GLY A 116 -22.36 -1.09 -1.78
C GLY A 116 -21.13 -0.83 -0.93
N ASN A 117 -20.19 -1.78 -0.96
CA ASN A 117 -18.90 -1.68 -0.30
C ASN A 117 -17.79 -1.78 -1.36
N PHE A 118 -17.20 -0.66 -1.72
CA PHE A 118 -15.99 -0.60 -2.54
C PHE A 118 -14.81 -1.04 -1.68
N ALA A 119 -14.33 -2.27 -1.88
CA ALA A 119 -13.36 -2.87 -0.99
C ALA A 119 -11.96 -2.95 -1.65
N LEU A 120 -10.94 -2.56 -0.88
CA LEU A 120 -9.54 -2.53 -1.29
C LEU A 120 -8.67 -3.36 -0.34
N ALA A 121 -7.69 -4.05 -0.90
CA ALA A 121 -6.60 -4.68 -0.15
C ALA A 121 -5.27 -4.01 -0.48
N GLY A 122 -4.33 -4.02 0.48
CA GLY A 122 -2.97 -3.54 0.24
C GLY A 122 -1.99 -4.01 1.30
N HIS A 123 -0.72 -4.13 0.90
CA HIS A 123 0.34 -4.51 1.82
C HIS A 123 0.55 -3.46 2.92
N ARG A 124 0.77 -3.95 4.16
CA ARG A 124 1.14 -3.08 5.28
C ARG A 124 2.63 -2.75 5.29
N VAL A 125 3.47 -3.73 4.92
CA VAL A 125 4.92 -3.63 4.94
C VAL A 125 5.48 -4.42 3.75
N GLY A 126 6.43 -3.82 3.02
CA GLY A 126 7.03 -4.37 1.81
C GLY A 126 6.15 -4.15 0.56
N LEU A 127 6.76 -4.33 -0.61
CA LEU A 127 6.09 -4.16 -1.90
C LEU A 127 5.41 -2.77 -2.03
N GLY A 128 6.15 -1.70 -1.72
CA GLY A 128 5.67 -0.31 -1.76
C GLY A 128 4.83 0.10 -0.55
N SER A 129 4.47 -0.85 0.34
CA SER A 129 3.77 -0.59 1.62
C SER A 129 2.60 0.40 1.52
N PRO A 130 1.67 0.25 0.56
CA PRO A 130 0.66 1.29 0.30
C PRO A 130 -0.19 1.62 1.53
N PHE A 131 -0.42 0.67 2.42
CA PHE A 131 -1.22 0.86 3.64
C PHE A 131 -0.39 0.82 4.93
N LEU A 132 0.91 1.20 4.85
CA LEU A 132 1.80 1.27 6.01
C LEU A 132 1.19 2.08 7.16
N ASP A 133 0.61 3.21 6.83
CA ASP A 133 0.13 4.22 7.77
C ASP A 133 -1.40 4.17 7.99
N ASN A 134 -2.05 3.08 7.61
CA ASN A 134 -3.50 2.92 7.77
C ASN A 134 -3.97 3.08 9.24
N ASP A 135 -3.09 2.82 10.21
CA ASP A 135 -3.32 3.05 11.64
C ASP A 135 -3.30 4.54 12.05
N LYS A 136 -2.93 5.44 11.16
CA LYS A 136 -3.00 6.89 11.40
C LYS A 136 -4.36 7.49 11.03
N LEU A 137 -5.18 6.75 10.29
CA LEU A 137 -6.49 7.20 9.87
C LEU A 137 -7.46 7.21 11.05
N GLY A 138 -8.18 8.30 11.19
CA GLY A 138 -9.21 8.50 12.20
C GLY A 138 -10.52 9.02 11.63
N PRO A 139 -11.62 8.96 12.39
CA PRO A 139 -12.91 9.44 11.93
C PRO A 139 -12.85 10.87 11.41
N GLY A 140 -13.39 11.07 10.19
CA GLY A 140 -13.41 12.36 9.48
C GLY A 140 -12.23 12.56 8.51
N ASP A 141 -11.15 11.76 8.59
CA ASP A 141 -10.06 11.86 7.64
C ASP A 141 -10.57 11.57 6.21
N PRO A 142 -10.13 12.34 5.19
CA PRO A 142 -10.56 12.12 3.83
C PRO A 142 -9.75 11.00 3.17
N VAL A 143 -10.47 10.21 2.37
CA VAL A 143 -9.91 9.28 1.38
C VAL A 143 -10.55 9.65 0.05
N VAL A 144 -9.75 10.00 -0.94
CA VAL A 144 -10.24 10.44 -2.25
C VAL A 144 -9.95 9.36 -3.28
N VAL A 145 -10.97 8.98 -4.00
CA VAL A 145 -10.87 8.06 -5.15
C VAL A 145 -11.03 8.89 -6.42
N GLU A 146 -10.05 8.79 -7.30
CA GLU A 146 -10.02 9.47 -8.58
C GLU A 146 -10.27 8.46 -9.69
N THR A 147 -11.34 8.62 -10.44
CA THR A 147 -11.58 7.91 -11.70
C THR A 147 -11.28 8.80 -12.89
N ALA A 148 -11.46 8.31 -14.10
CA ALA A 148 -11.22 9.10 -15.32
C ALA A 148 -12.05 10.39 -15.38
N ASP A 149 -13.25 10.40 -14.81
CA ASP A 149 -14.24 11.46 -14.94
C ASP A 149 -14.75 12.06 -13.61
N THR A 150 -14.50 11.41 -12.48
CA THR A 150 -15.13 11.75 -11.20
C THR A 150 -14.14 11.65 -10.04
N TRP A 151 -14.25 12.57 -9.09
CA TRP A 151 -13.64 12.54 -7.78
C TRP A 151 -14.67 12.10 -6.75
N PHE A 152 -14.42 11.02 -6.01
CA PHE A 152 -15.22 10.55 -4.89
C PHE A 152 -14.49 10.83 -3.59
N VAL A 153 -15.10 11.62 -2.71
CA VAL A 153 -14.55 11.92 -1.38
C VAL A 153 -15.26 11.06 -0.35
N TYR A 154 -14.52 10.15 0.25
CA TYR A 154 -14.97 9.35 1.39
C TYR A 154 -14.45 9.94 2.69
N ARG A 155 -15.20 9.78 3.77
CA ARG A 155 -14.78 10.14 5.14
C ARG A 155 -14.67 8.89 5.98
N VAL A 156 -13.50 8.69 6.58
CA VAL A 156 -13.29 7.58 7.52
C VAL A 156 -14.32 7.65 8.64
N THR A 157 -14.97 6.54 8.91
CA THR A 157 -15.92 6.36 10.02
C THR A 157 -15.26 5.69 11.22
N GLY A 158 -14.32 4.77 10.98
CA GLY A 158 -13.59 4.06 12.01
C GLY A 158 -12.70 2.96 11.45
N SER A 159 -12.01 2.30 12.35
CA SER A 159 -11.17 1.14 12.03
C SER A 159 -11.35 0.06 13.08
N GLU A 160 -11.20 -1.18 12.67
CA GLU A 160 -11.27 -2.36 13.54
C GLU A 160 -10.15 -3.37 13.23
N ILE A 161 -9.90 -4.27 14.17
CA ILE A 161 -8.95 -5.36 13.98
C ILE A 161 -9.73 -6.66 14.01
N VAL A 162 -9.56 -7.46 12.95
CA VAL A 162 -10.30 -8.71 12.76
C VAL A 162 -9.36 -9.88 12.48
N ASP A 163 -9.91 -11.10 12.59
CA ASP A 163 -9.21 -12.32 12.17
C ASP A 163 -9.00 -12.32 10.65
N PRO A 164 -7.86 -12.84 10.13
CA PRO A 164 -7.61 -12.91 8.69
C PRO A 164 -8.64 -13.70 7.89
N THR A 165 -9.42 -14.56 8.54
CA THR A 165 -10.48 -15.37 7.92
C THR A 165 -11.85 -14.71 7.95
N ASP A 166 -11.96 -13.54 8.59
CA ASP A 166 -13.22 -12.79 8.61
C ASP A 166 -13.35 -11.97 7.32
N THR A 167 -14.05 -12.54 6.34
CA THR A 167 -14.33 -11.90 5.05
C THR A 167 -15.57 -11.01 5.10
N SER A 168 -16.36 -11.04 6.16
CA SER A 168 -17.61 -10.25 6.27
C SER A 168 -17.35 -8.74 6.24
N VAL A 169 -16.13 -8.32 6.54
CA VAL A 169 -15.71 -6.91 6.50
C VAL A 169 -15.69 -6.30 5.08
N VAL A 170 -15.64 -7.13 4.04
CA VAL A 170 -15.72 -6.69 2.65
C VAL A 170 -17.09 -6.93 2.01
N ASP A 171 -17.98 -7.65 2.69
CA ASP A 171 -19.34 -7.89 2.23
C ASP A 171 -20.21 -6.61 2.32
N TYR A 172 -21.39 -6.67 1.71
CA TYR A 172 -22.41 -5.64 1.83
C TYR A 172 -23.80 -6.28 2.08
N PRO A 173 -24.60 -5.74 2.99
CA PRO A 173 -24.37 -4.56 3.86
C PRO A 173 -23.36 -4.83 4.96
N LEU A 174 -22.59 -3.80 5.31
CA LEU A 174 -21.66 -3.87 6.45
C LEU A 174 -22.45 -4.07 7.76
N ALA A 175 -21.96 -4.97 8.60
CA ALA A 175 -22.66 -5.36 9.83
C ALA A 175 -22.83 -4.17 10.77
N GLY A 176 -24.10 -3.84 11.07
CA GLY A 176 -24.46 -2.74 11.98
C GLY A 176 -24.42 -1.35 11.37
N GLU A 177 -24.06 -1.22 10.08
CA GLU A 177 -23.98 0.05 9.37
C GLU A 177 -25.24 0.34 8.54
N ARG A 178 -25.44 1.61 8.21
CA ARG A 178 -26.54 2.04 7.34
C ARG A 178 -26.22 1.72 5.89
N GLU A 179 -27.23 1.59 5.06
CA GLU A 179 -27.07 1.56 3.61
C GLU A 179 -26.35 2.81 3.10
N GLY A 180 -25.43 2.65 2.15
CA GLY A 180 -24.65 3.74 1.59
C GLY A 180 -23.57 3.26 0.64
N ALA A 181 -22.84 4.19 0.07
CA ALA A 181 -21.64 3.93 -0.70
C ALA A 181 -20.44 3.90 0.26
N TRP A 182 -20.02 2.70 0.63
CA TRP A 182 -18.92 2.49 1.56
C TRP A 182 -17.60 2.26 0.82
N LEU A 183 -16.50 2.60 1.49
CA LEU A 183 -15.15 2.21 1.14
C LEU A 183 -14.57 1.42 2.31
N THR A 184 -14.01 0.25 2.04
CA THR A 184 -13.30 -0.56 3.03
C THR A 184 -11.87 -0.80 2.57
N MET A 185 -10.89 -0.50 3.41
CA MET A 185 -9.47 -0.77 3.18
C MET A 185 -8.96 -1.81 4.16
N THR A 186 -8.42 -2.92 3.64
CA THR A 186 -7.90 -4.04 4.44
C THR A 186 -6.39 -4.16 4.32
N THR A 187 -5.72 -4.38 5.45
CA THR A 187 -4.26 -4.61 5.48
C THR A 187 -3.85 -5.51 6.65
N CYS A 188 -2.62 -6.02 6.61
CA CYS A 188 -2.09 -6.85 7.70
C CYS A 188 -1.91 -6.07 9.01
N HIS A 189 -2.09 -6.75 10.15
CA HIS A 189 -1.88 -6.21 11.49
C HIS A 189 -1.25 -7.26 12.43
N PRO A 190 -0.40 -6.82 13.40
CA PRO A 190 0.33 -5.55 13.44
C PRO A 190 1.36 -5.44 12.32
N LYS A 191 2.03 -4.27 12.17
CA LYS A 191 3.17 -4.09 11.23
C LYS A 191 4.16 -5.24 11.39
N PHE A 192 4.67 -5.79 10.29
CA PHE A 192 5.56 -6.97 10.21
C PHE A 192 4.92 -8.30 10.63
N SER A 193 3.59 -8.37 10.70
CA SER A 193 2.84 -9.59 11.03
C SER A 193 1.59 -9.70 10.17
N ASN A 194 1.15 -10.93 9.92
CA ASN A 194 -0.08 -11.24 9.18
C ASN A 194 -1.14 -11.94 10.04
N ARG A 195 -1.00 -11.86 11.38
CA ARG A 195 -1.88 -12.57 12.32
C ARG A 195 -3.30 -12.03 12.35
N GLU A 196 -3.46 -10.75 12.05
CA GLU A 196 -4.74 -10.03 12.09
C GLU A 196 -4.85 -9.14 10.85
N ARG A 197 -6.02 -8.55 10.65
CA ARG A 197 -6.24 -7.50 9.66
C ARG A 197 -6.66 -6.21 10.35
N LEU A 198 -6.05 -5.11 9.94
CA LEU A 198 -6.56 -3.76 10.21
C LEU A 198 -7.49 -3.41 9.07
N VAL A 199 -8.73 -3.14 9.39
CA VAL A 199 -9.79 -2.76 8.47
C VAL A 199 -10.19 -1.33 8.78
N THR A 200 -10.24 -0.48 7.76
CA THR A 200 -10.68 0.91 7.88
C THR A 200 -11.89 1.11 6.98
N HIS A 201 -12.97 1.61 7.55
CA HIS A 201 -14.21 1.91 6.84
C HIS A 201 -14.37 3.42 6.64
N ALA A 202 -14.86 3.79 5.48
CA ALA A 202 -15.20 5.16 5.15
C ALA A 202 -16.55 5.20 4.40
N LEU A 203 -17.27 6.31 4.52
CA LEU A 203 -18.55 6.52 3.85
C LEU A 203 -18.43 7.67 2.87
N LEU A 204 -19.06 7.55 1.71
CA LEU A 204 -19.09 8.61 0.70
C LEU A 204 -19.69 9.88 1.27
N ASP A 205 -18.96 10.98 1.17
CA ASP A 205 -19.35 12.33 1.58
C ASP A 205 -19.81 13.14 0.36
N SER A 206 -19.02 13.10 -0.73
CA SER A 206 -19.36 13.82 -1.95
C SER A 206 -18.74 13.17 -3.19
N ALA A 207 -19.32 13.45 -4.34
CA ALA A 207 -18.77 13.11 -5.67
C ALA A 207 -18.86 14.36 -6.57
N VAL A 208 -17.76 14.65 -7.28
CA VAL A 208 -17.64 15.83 -8.14
C VAL A 208 -17.03 15.41 -9.48
N ALA A 209 -17.66 15.87 -10.58
CA ALA A 209 -17.12 15.60 -11.90
C ALA A 209 -15.77 16.33 -12.10
N LYS A 210 -14.79 15.69 -12.72
CA LYS A 210 -13.49 16.33 -13.03
C LYS A 210 -13.62 17.54 -13.93
N ALA A 211 -14.67 17.61 -14.72
CA ALA A 211 -14.97 18.80 -15.54
C ALA A 211 -15.23 20.06 -14.70
N ASP A 212 -15.77 19.89 -13.49
CA ASP A 212 -16.07 20.98 -12.55
C ASP A 212 -14.86 21.29 -11.64
N GLU A 213 -14.08 20.29 -11.25
CA GLU A 213 -12.87 20.40 -10.43
C GLU A 213 -11.67 19.69 -11.11
N PRO A 214 -11.07 20.25 -12.16
CA PRO A 214 -10.01 19.57 -12.93
C PRO A 214 -8.74 19.26 -12.13
N GLN A 215 -8.48 20.01 -11.05
CA GLN A 215 -7.31 19.82 -10.17
C GLN A 215 -7.63 19.00 -8.91
N GLY A 216 -8.84 18.48 -8.84
CA GLY A 216 -9.34 17.73 -7.69
C GLY A 216 -9.90 18.59 -6.56
N PRO A 217 -10.53 17.93 -5.59
CA PRO A 217 -11.11 18.60 -4.42
C PRO A 217 -10.09 19.45 -3.67
N ALA A 218 -10.51 20.62 -3.16
CA ALA A 218 -9.65 21.56 -2.45
C ALA A 218 -8.86 20.94 -1.29
N LEU A 219 -9.35 19.84 -0.73
CA LEU A 219 -8.66 19.09 0.34
C LEU A 219 -7.36 18.39 -0.13
N LEU A 220 -7.16 18.19 -1.44
CA LEU A 220 -5.91 17.68 -2.00
C LEU A 220 -4.89 18.81 -2.20
N ALA A 221 -5.33 20.08 -2.25
CA ALA A 221 -4.47 21.26 -2.39
C ALA A 221 -4.07 21.87 -1.03
N ALA A 222 -4.60 21.41 0.09
CA ALA A 222 -4.44 22.02 1.41
C ALA A 222 -3.08 21.70 2.10
N GLY A 223 -2.13 21.13 1.38
CA GLY A 223 -0.78 20.80 1.85
C GLY A 223 0.28 21.89 1.57
N GLU A 224 -0.10 23.12 1.12
CA GLU A 224 0.83 24.25 0.98
C GLU A 224 0.92 25.11 2.24
#